data_bd2ab25af11a864cf29990cf45cec435
#
_entry.id   bd2ab25af11a864cf29990cf45cec435
#
_cell.length_a   1.000
_cell.length_b   1.000
_cell.length_c   1.000
_cell.angle_alpha   90.00
_cell.angle_beta   90.00
_cell.angle_gamma   90.00
#
_symmetry.space_group_name_H-M   'P 1'
#
loop_
_entity.id
_entity.type
_entity.pdbx_description
1 polymer ?
#
loop_
_entity_poly.entity_id
_entity_poly.type
_entity_poly.pdbx_seq_one_letter_code
_entity_poly.pdbx_strand_id
1 'polypeptide(L)'
;MTEILINGNFLCRNLTGIERFAWEICKRIDSLLNSSDRVSMLVPANASNIPSYAHIAVVRSDKEIHGFSAWDLGVFAKACRSRNACALSFSNTAPFGKTCGIAFIHDVYAKVFPNDFKSLYDKLIGAYSRLNYYNICKNARLICTVSNFSKKQIMDYYGVAEEKIRVIYNGFEHIHTVNADESILEKIELRGRKFYFTLGSLSLRKNLQWIMKHAELYPNELFVISGAMLKNVVPSELEKIKLLKNIILAGYLSDGEVKTLMQNCKAFVFPSYFEGFGIPPLEALACGAPIIVSNAASLPEIYGSCAHYIDPFKPNVDLEALLAEPVSSPVPLFEKYSFDNSAKKLYEILKEIGR
;
A
#
# COMPACT_ATOMS: atom_id res chain seq x y z
N MET A 1 -28.05 -15.02 7.78
CA MET A 1 -26.65 -14.56 7.68
C MET A 1 -26.56 -13.08 8.06
N THR A 2 -25.55 -12.73 8.85
CA THR A 2 -25.21 -11.33 9.17
C THR A 2 -24.78 -10.62 7.89
N GLU A 3 -25.31 -9.43 7.60
CA GLU A 3 -24.88 -8.62 6.46
C GLU A 3 -23.43 -8.14 6.71
N ILE A 4 -22.57 -8.19 5.68
CA ILE A 4 -21.26 -7.54 5.67
C ILE A 4 -21.39 -6.20 4.96
N LEU A 5 -21.06 -5.12 5.65
CA LEU A 5 -21.08 -3.78 5.07
C LEU A 5 -19.65 -3.29 4.86
N ILE A 6 -19.25 -3.17 3.61
CA ILE A 6 -17.93 -2.68 3.20
C ILE A 6 -17.90 -1.15 3.32
N ASN A 7 -16.84 -0.63 3.93
CA ASN A 7 -16.58 0.79 3.99
C ASN A 7 -15.96 1.28 2.67
N GLY A 8 -16.75 1.93 1.84
CA GLY A 8 -16.36 2.42 0.51
C GLY A 8 -15.57 3.73 0.51
N ASN A 9 -15.05 4.18 1.65
CA ASN A 9 -14.31 5.44 1.77
C ASN A 9 -13.03 5.49 0.91
N PHE A 10 -12.44 4.32 0.59
CA PHE A 10 -11.27 4.21 -0.26
C PHE A 10 -11.50 4.72 -1.68
N LEU A 11 -12.75 4.75 -2.16
CA LEU A 11 -13.14 5.26 -3.48
C LEU A 11 -13.04 6.80 -3.59
N CYS A 12 -12.86 7.50 -2.47
CA CYS A 12 -12.68 8.95 -2.42
C CYS A 12 -11.21 9.35 -2.26
N ARG A 13 -10.27 8.41 -2.34
CA ARG A 13 -8.84 8.66 -2.15
C ARG A 13 -8.08 8.48 -3.45
N ASN A 14 -6.91 9.11 -3.53
CA ASN A 14 -5.93 8.78 -4.55
C ASN A 14 -5.51 7.32 -4.41
N LEU A 15 -5.32 6.64 -5.52
CA LEU A 15 -4.97 5.24 -5.57
C LEU A 15 -3.53 5.03 -5.05
N THR A 16 -3.42 4.64 -3.80
CA THR A 16 -2.16 4.20 -3.17
C THR A 16 -2.20 2.69 -2.91
N GLY A 17 -1.19 2.12 -2.27
CA GLY A 17 -1.16 0.67 -2.00
C GLY A 17 -2.36 0.16 -1.20
N ILE A 18 -2.87 0.94 -0.23
CA ILE A 18 -4.04 0.56 0.58
C ILE A 18 -5.32 0.60 -0.27
N GLU A 19 -5.51 1.64 -1.05
CA GLU A 19 -6.68 1.79 -1.92
C GLU A 19 -6.62 0.76 -3.07
N ARG A 20 -5.45 0.49 -3.65
CA ARG A 20 -5.25 -0.57 -4.64
C ARG A 20 -5.66 -1.92 -4.07
N PHE A 21 -5.21 -2.24 -2.87
CA PHE A 21 -5.62 -3.48 -2.18
C PHE A 21 -7.13 -3.59 -2.06
N ALA A 22 -7.80 -2.54 -1.56
CA ALA A 22 -9.25 -2.55 -1.39
C ALA A 22 -9.99 -2.75 -2.73
N TRP A 23 -9.53 -2.06 -3.80
CA TRP A 23 -10.08 -2.19 -5.15
C TRP A 23 -9.96 -3.61 -5.70
N GLU A 24 -8.75 -4.16 -5.65
CA GLU A 24 -8.44 -5.47 -6.20
C GLU A 24 -9.15 -6.59 -5.44
N ILE A 25 -9.24 -6.48 -4.13
CA ILE A 25 -9.94 -7.43 -3.28
C ILE A 25 -11.44 -7.37 -3.50
N CYS A 26 -12.06 -6.17 -3.52
CA CYS A 26 -13.50 -6.06 -3.73
C CYS A 26 -13.93 -6.61 -5.09
N LYS A 27 -13.16 -6.32 -6.17
CA LYS A 27 -13.44 -6.86 -7.51
C LYS A 27 -13.43 -8.38 -7.54
N ARG A 28 -12.48 -9.01 -6.87
CA ARG A 28 -12.34 -10.48 -6.84
C ARG A 28 -13.34 -11.14 -5.90
N ILE A 29 -13.62 -10.54 -4.76
CA ILE A 29 -14.65 -11.03 -3.85
C ILE A 29 -16.01 -11.02 -4.56
N ASP A 30 -16.34 -9.97 -5.31
CA ASP A 30 -17.58 -9.90 -6.07
C ASP A 30 -17.80 -11.14 -6.95
N SER A 31 -16.73 -11.61 -7.61
CA SER A 31 -16.78 -12.80 -8.45
C SER A 31 -16.89 -14.13 -7.67
N LEU A 32 -16.59 -14.12 -6.36
CA LEU A 32 -16.71 -15.29 -5.48
C LEU A 32 -18.06 -15.37 -4.76
N LEU A 33 -18.76 -14.23 -4.64
CA LEU A 33 -20.05 -14.12 -3.99
C LEU A 33 -21.14 -14.82 -4.80
N ASN A 34 -22.17 -15.28 -4.10
CA ASN A 34 -23.38 -15.86 -4.69
C ASN A 34 -24.63 -15.17 -4.13
N SER A 35 -25.79 -15.51 -4.64
CA SER A 35 -27.08 -14.87 -4.28
C SER A 35 -27.50 -15.03 -2.80
N SER A 36 -26.87 -15.96 -2.07
CA SER A 36 -27.14 -16.15 -0.64
C SER A 36 -26.26 -15.26 0.25
N ASP A 37 -25.17 -14.70 -0.28
CA ASP A 37 -24.25 -13.85 0.45
C ASP A 37 -24.81 -12.43 0.57
N ARG A 38 -24.86 -11.91 1.80
CA ARG A 38 -25.35 -10.57 2.07
C ARG A 38 -24.19 -9.60 2.23
N VAL A 39 -23.64 -9.14 1.10
CA VAL A 39 -22.51 -8.19 1.07
C VAL A 39 -22.95 -6.91 0.38
N SER A 40 -22.80 -5.79 1.04
CA SER A 40 -23.04 -4.46 0.47
C SER A 40 -21.85 -3.52 0.74
N MET A 41 -21.76 -2.46 -0.05
CA MET A 41 -20.74 -1.42 0.09
C MET A 41 -21.41 -0.06 0.25
N LEU A 42 -21.16 0.62 1.36
CA LEU A 42 -21.60 2.00 1.54
C LEU A 42 -20.55 2.96 1.00
N VAL A 43 -20.93 3.74 -0.02
CA VAL A 43 -20.04 4.71 -0.67
C VAL A 43 -20.47 6.14 -0.36
N PRO A 44 -19.51 7.08 -0.15
CA PRO A 44 -19.82 8.50 0.01
C PRO A 44 -20.47 9.11 -1.24
N ALA A 45 -21.22 10.20 -1.08
CA ALA A 45 -21.87 10.89 -2.19
C ALA A 45 -20.89 11.43 -3.24
N ASN A 46 -19.70 11.84 -2.79
CA ASN A 46 -18.61 12.34 -3.63
C ASN A 46 -17.63 11.27 -4.11
N ALA A 47 -17.94 9.97 -3.95
CA ALA A 47 -17.15 8.90 -4.54
C ALA A 47 -17.25 8.93 -6.08
N SER A 48 -16.09 8.90 -6.74
CA SER A 48 -15.96 8.84 -8.19
C SER A 48 -15.48 7.44 -8.61
N ASN A 49 -15.73 7.08 -9.88
CA ASN A 49 -15.22 5.82 -10.46
C ASN A 49 -15.61 4.56 -9.67
N ILE A 50 -16.86 4.50 -9.20
CA ILE A 50 -17.37 3.34 -8.48
C ILE A 50 -17.42 2.15 -9.46
N PRO A 51 -16.75 1.00 -9.15
CA PRO A 51 -16.82 -0.18 -10.00
C PRO A 51 -18.24 -0.72 -10.12
N SER A 52 -18.55 -1.33 -11.25
CA SER A 52 -19.74 -2.16 -11.37
C SER A 52 -19.46 -3.52 -10.74
N TYR A 53 -20.29 -3.92 -9.80
CA TYR A 53 -20.25 -5.22 -9.14
C TYR A 53 -21.49 -6.03 -9.51
N ALA A 54 -21.34 -7.35 -9.64
CA ALA A 54 -22.44 -8.26 -9.94
C ALA A 54 -23.24 -8.66 -8.68
N HIS A 55 -22.55 -8.80 -7.55
CA HIS A 55 -23.09 -9.33 -6.30
C HIS A 55 -22.96 -8.38 -5.11
N ILE A 56 -21.95 -7.50 -5.09
CA ILE A 56 -21.83 -6.48 -4.03
C ILE A 56 -22.86 -5.38 -4.27
N ALA A 57 -23.85 -5.27 -3.40
CA ALA A 57 -24.86 -4.21 -3.48
C ALA A 57 -24.27 -2.85 -3.10
N VAL A 58 -24.06 -1.97 -4.08
CA VAL A 58 -23.55 -0.62 -3.83
C VAL A 58 -24.67 0.29 -3.35
N VAL A 59 -24.48 0.86 -2.16
CA VAL A 59 -25.39 1.81 -1.54
C VAL A 59 -24.72 3.17 -1.45
N ARG A 60 -25.23 4.15 -2.18
CA ARG A 60 -24.70 5.53 -2.14
C ARG A 60 -25.33 6.28 -0.97
N SER A 61 -24.48 6.89 -0.15
CA SER A 61 -24.89 7.81 0.91
C SER A 61 -25.30 9.15 0.30
N ASP A 62 -26.19 9.87 1.00
CA ASP A 62 -26.49 11.29 0.74
C ASP A 62 -25.40 12.24 1.32
N LYS A 63 -24.44 11.70 2.07
CA LYS A 63 -23.37 12.45 2.73
C LYS A 63 -22.06 12.32 1.97
N GLU A 64 -21.41 13.45 1.78
CA GLU A 64 -20.03 13.51 1.29
C GLU A 64 -19.03 13.21 2.38
N ILE A 65 -17.84 12.76 1.98
CA ILE A 65 -16.70 12.62 2.88
C ILE A 65 -15.80 13.85 2.74
N HIS A 66 -15.66 14.59 3.82
CA HIS A 66 -14.70 15.71 3.94
C HIS A 66 -13.56 15.38 4.91
N GLY A 67 -13.70 14.28 5.67
CA GLY A 67 -12.72 13.75 6.59
C GLY A 67 -13.07 12.33 7.00
N PHE A 68 -12.10 11.44 6.94
CA PHE A 68 -12.33 10.00 7.15
C PHE A 68 -12.85 9.67 8.55
N SER A 69 -12.44 10.44 9.58
CA SER A 69 -12.93 10.25 10.94
C SER A 69 -14.44 10.50 11.05
N ALA A 70 -14.94 11.57 10.48
CA ALA A 70 -16.36 11.90 10.51
C ALA A 70 -17.20 10.84 9.76
N TRP A 71 -16.68 10.33 8.62
CA TRP A 71 -17.33 9.27 7.89
C TRP A 71 -17.36 7.96 8.70
N ASP A 72 -16.21 7.48 9.17
CA ASP A 72 -16.09 6.18 9.85
C ASP A 72 -16.90 6.16 11.15
N LEU A 73 -16.80 7.22 11.96
CA LEU A 73 -17.45 7.30 13.27
C LEU A 73 -18.92 7.72 13.22
N GLY A 74 -19.29 8.49 12.20
CA GLY A 74 -20.65 9.02 12.01
C GLY A 74 -21.46 8.17 11.05
N VAL A 75 -21.29 8.40 9.76
CA VAL A 75 -22.16 7.86 8.70
C VAL A 75 -22.07 6.35 8.60
N PHE A 76 -20.85 5.82 8.45
CA PHE A 76 -20.63 4.40 8.28
C PHE A 76 -21.00 3.59 9.54
N ALA A 77 -20.57 4.06 10.73
CA ALA A 77 -20.95 3.42 11.99
C ALA A 77 -22.48 3.42 12.22
N LYS A 78 -23.19 4.50 11.86
CA LYS A 78 -24.65 4.55 11.95
C LYS A 78 -25.29 3.53 10.99
N ALA A 79 -24.79 3.44 9.76
CA ALA A 79 -25.30 2.47 8.78
C ALA A 79 -25.10 1.02 9.24
N CYS A 80 -23.92 0.69 9.80
CA CYS A 80 -23.69 -0.65 10.35
C CYS A 80 -24.68 -0.98 11.47
N ARG A 81 -24.91 -0.05 12.41
CA ARG A 81 -25.88 -0.26 13.50
C ARG A 81 -27.31 -0.41 13.01
N SER A 82 -27.77 0.47 12.10
CA SER A 82 -29.14 0.45 11.60
C SER A 82 -29.50 -0.81 10.81
N ARG A 83 -28.49 -1.42 10.15
CA ARG A 83 -28.62 -2.65 9.36
C ARG A 83 -28.27 -3.91 10.14
N ASN A 84 -27.82 -3.78 11.38
CA ASN A 84 -27.22 -4.88 12.14
C ASN A 84 -26.12 -5.61 11.34
N ALA A 85 -25.30 -4.83 10.60
CA ALA A 85 -24.27 -5.33 9.71
C ALA A 85 -22.90 -5.37 10.37
N CYS A 86 -22.08 -6.37 10.02
CA CYS A 86 -20.68 -6.42 10.37
C CYS A 86 -19.88 -5.50 9.44
N ALA A 87 -19.17 -4.54 9.99
CA ALA A 87 -18.31 -3.64 9.23
C ALA A 87 -17.11 -4.39 8.63
N LEU A 88 -16.73 -4.05 7.38
CA LEU A 88 -15.45 -4.41 6.77
C LEU A 88 -14.73 -3.13 6.35
N SER A 89 -13.59 -2.84 6.99
CA SER A 89 -12.81 -1.62 6.77
C SER A 89 -11.38 -1.95 6.32
N PHE A 90 -10.95 -1.37 5.17
CA PHE A 90 -9.65 -1.66 4.54
C PHE A 90 -8.53 -0.67 4.87
N SER A 91 -8.80 0.47 5.51
CA SER A 91 -7.92 1.65 5.47
C SER A 91 -7.26 2.00 6.82
N ASN A 92 -6.74 1.08 7.60
CA ASN A 92 -6.14 1.36 8.93
C ASN A 92 -7.07 2.13 9.90
N THR A 93 -8.32 2.34 9.54
CA THR A 93 -9.36 3.02 10.33
C THR A 93 -10.65 2.22 10.31
N ALA A 94 -11.42 2.29 11.36
CA ALA A 94 -12.70 1.59 11.48
C ALA A 94 -13.63 2.34 12.45
N PRO A 95 -14.94 2.05 12.43
CA PRO A 95 -15.85 2.50 13.47
C PRO A 95 -15.38 2.12 14.87
N PHE A 96 -15.66 2.95 15.88
CA PHE A 96 -15.23 2.69 17.25
C PHE A 96 -16.18 1.73 17.99
N GLY A 97 -15.61 1.04 18.97
CA GLY A 97 -16.31 0.13 19.85
C GLY A 97 -16.88 -1.10 19.13
N LYS A 98 -18.04 -1.57 19.55
CA LYS A 98 -18.68 -2.80 19.05
C LYS A 98 -18.97 -2.81 17.53
N THR A 99 -19.00 -1.65 16.89
CA THR A 99 -19.27 -1.49 15.45
C THR A 99 -18.01 -1.71 14.59
N CYS A 100 -16.83 -1.92 15.21
CA CYS A 100 -15.55 -2.04 14.52
C CYS A 100 -15.52 -3.17 13.46
N GLY A 101 -16.16 -4.31 13.74
CA GLY A 101 -16.28 -5.41 12.79
C GLY A 101 -14.95 -6.06 12.41
N ILE A 102 -14.71 -6.24 11.11
CA ILE A 102 -13.47 -6.70 10.52
C ILE A 102 -12.69 -5.48 10.04
N ALA A 103 -11.45 -5.33 10.50
CA ALA A 103 -10.65 -4.17 10.14
C ALA A 103 -9.23 -4.55 9.73
N PHE A 104 -8.72 -3.87 8.71
CA PHE A 104 -7.33 -4.01 8.29
C PHE A 104 -6.43 -3.03 9.04
N ILE A 105 -5.25 -3.52 9.44
CA ILE A 105 -4.10 -2.74 9.84
C ILE A 105 -2.96 -3.18 8.93
N HIS A 106 -2.65 -2.37 7.91
CA HIS A 106 -1.57 -2.68 6.96
C HIS A 106 -0.20 -2.54 7.57
N ASP A 107 -0.03 -1.53 8.42
CA ASP A 107 1.17 -1.31 9.22
C ASP A 107 0.83 -0.48 10.46
N VAL A 108 1.77 -0.41 11.39
CA VAL A 108 1.68 0.41 12.60
C VAL A 108 2.70 1.56 12.60
N TYR A 109 3.02 2.11 11.42
CA TYR A 109 4.03 3.16 11.23
C TYR A 109 3.90 4.32 12.21
N ALA A 110 2.70 4.86 12.39
CA ALA A 110 2.47 5.98 13.29
C ALA A 110 2.74 5.64 14.79
N LYS A 111 2.78 4.35 15.15
CA LYS A 111 3.16 3.89 16.47
C LYS A 111 4.67 3.74 16.61
N VAL A 112 5.32 3.19 15.58
CA VAL A 112 6.78 2.89 15.58
C VAL A 112 7.61 4.16 15.39
N PHE A 113 7.17 5.06 14.50
CA PHE A 113 7.88 6.29 14.15
C PHE A 113 7.06 7.56 14.45
N PRO A 114 6.69 7.83 15.71
CA PRO A 114 5.87 8.99 16.04
C PRO A 114 6.56 10.33 15.73
N ASN A 115 7.90 10.36 15.71
CA ASN A 115 8.71 11.55 15.47
C ASN A 115 8.76 11.96 13.98
N ASP A 116 8.32 11.09 13.06
CA ASP A 116 8.24 11.42 11.64
C ASP A 116 7.06 12.36 11.32
N PHE A 117 6.14 12.50 12.24
CA PHE A 117 4.99 13.41 12.18
C PHE A 117 5.40 14.79 12.73
N LYS A 118 6.00 15.63 11.87
CA LYS A 118 6.68 16.88 12.31
C LYS A 118 5.72 18.05 12.50
N SER A 119 4.83 18.33 11.55
CA SER A 119 3.88 19.44 11.62
C SER A 119 2.79 19.17 12.66
N LEU A 120 2.11 20.23 13.12
CA LEU A 120 0.96 20.07 14.04
C LEU A 120 -0.14 19.21 13.40
N TYR A 121 -0.40 19.42 12.09
CA TYR A 121 -1.36 18.61 11.35
C TYR A 121 -0.94 17.14 11.27
N ASP A 122 0.33 16.85 10.98
CA ASP A 122 0.84 15.48 10.94
C ASP A 122 0.74 14.82 12.32
N LYS A 123 1.08 15.56 13.39
CA LYS A 123 0.94 15.05 14.78
C LYS A 123 -0.50 14.65 15.10
N LEU A 124 -1.48 15.43 14.65
CA LEU A 124 -2.91 15.10 14.80
C LEU A 124 -3.27 13.84 14.02
N ILE A 125 -2.80 13.72 12.77
CA ILE A 125 -3.00 12.50 11.96
C ILE A 125 -2.35 11.29 12.63
N GLY A 126 -1.10 11.42 13.10
CA GLY A 126 -0.41 10.35 13.79
C GLY A 126 -1.11 9.93 15.08
N ALA A 127 -1.62 10.89 15.86
CA ALA A 127 -2.41 10.62 17.06
C ALA A 127 -3.71 9.88 16.74
N TYR A 128 -4.44 10.34 15.71
CA TYR A 128 -5.66 9.70 15.23
C TYR A 128 -5.39 8.27 14.71
N SER A 129 -4.29 8.06 14.00
CA SER A 129 -3.89 6.73 13.54
C SER A 129 -3.62 5.79 14.71
N ARG A 130 -2.86 6.23 15.73
CA ARG A 130 -2.60 5.43 16.94
C ARG A 130 -3.88 5.11 17.70
N LEU A 131 -4.82 6.06 17.78
CA LEU A 131 -6.12 5.84 18.39
C LEU A 131 -6.93 4.78 17.62
N ASN A 132 -6.89 4.81 16.29
CA ASN A 132 -7.54 3.77 15.47
C ASN A 132 -6.89 2.40 15.64
N TYR A 133 -5.56 2.30 15.66
CA TYR A 133 -4.89 1.02 15.94
C TYR A 133 -5.33 0.45 17.30
N TYR A 134 -5.34 1.28 18.34
CA TYR A 134 -5.82 0.86 19.66
C TYR A 134 -7.29 0.41 19.62
N ASN A 135 -8.17 1.19 18.96
CA ASN A 135 -9.59 0.84 18.83
C ASN A 135 -9.78 -0.48 18.10
N ILE A 136 -9.10 -0.66 16.96
CA ILE A 136 -9.19 -1.90 16.16
C ILE A 136 -8.66 -3.09 16.98
N CYS A 137 -7.50 -2.95 17.59
CA CYS A 137 -6.89 -4.01 18.41
C CYS A 137 -7.80 -4.45 19.57
N LYS A 138 -8.46 -3.49 20.22
CA LYS A 138 -9.37 -3.77 21.33
C LYS A 138 -10.72 -4.33 20.88
N ASN A 139 -11.34 -3.72 19.88
CA ASN A 139 -12.77 -3.87 19.59
C ASN A 139 -13.10 -4.65 18.32
N ALA A 140 -12.16 -4.82 17.36
CA ALA A 140 -12.45 -5.57 16.15
C ALA A 140 -12.80 -7.04 16.47
N ARG A 141 -13.78 -7.57 15.74
CA ARG A 141 -14.11 -9.00 15.79
C ARG A 141 -12.94 -9.82 15.21
N LEU A 142 -12.33 -9.31 14.14
CA LEU A 142 -11.14 -9.85 13.51
C LEU A 142 -10.28 -8.73 12.93
N ILE A 143 -8.97 -8.89 13.05
CA ILE A 143 -7.98 -8.00 12.46
C ILE A 143 -7.37 -8.70 11.24
N CYS A 144 -7.33 -8.01 10.10
CA CYS A 144 -6.58 -8.44 8.95
C CYS A 144 -5.32 -7.58 8.78
N THR A 145 -4.23 -8.18 8.34
CA THR A 145 -2.98 -7.48 8.04
C THR A 145 -2.30 -8.09 6.83
N VAL A 146 -1.23 -7.47 6.32
CA VAL A 146 -0.68 -7.81 5.00
C VAL A 146 0.66 -8.55 5.03
N SER A 147 1.22 -8.81 6.22
CA SER A 147 2.46 -9.60 6.40
C SER A 147 2.54 -10.19 7.80
N ASN A 148 3.40 -11.20 8.00
CA ASN A 148 3.71 -11.70 9.34
C ASN A 148 4.50 -10.67 10.16
N PHE A 149 5.32 -9.86 9.50
CA PHE A 149 5.96 -8.71 10.13
C PHE A 149 4.93 -7.78 10.76
N SER A 150 3.93 -7.32 10.00
CA SER A 150 2.87 -6.47 10.53
C SER A 150 2.03 -7.17 11.60
N LYS A 151 1.74 -8.47 11.42
CA LYS A 151 1.07 -9.28 12.45
C LYS A 151 1.84 -9.27 13.76
N LYS A 152 3.15 -9.53 13.71
CA LYS A 152 4.02 -9.51 14.88
C LYS A 152 4.04 -8.13 15.54
N GLN A 153 4.14 -7.06 14.76
CA GLN A 153 4.10 -5.68 15.27
C GLN A 153 2.78 -5.37 16.00
N ILE A 154 1.64 -5.82 15.46
CA ILE A 154 0.32 -5.65 16.11
C ILE A 154 0.29 -6.39 17.44
N MET A 155 0.78 -7.64 17.49
CA MET A 155 0.85 -8.42 18.71
C MET A 155 1.76 -7.76 19.74
N ASP A 156 2.97 -7.36 19.36
CA ASP A 156 3.98 -6.80 20.25
C ASP A 156 3.56 -5.44 20.84
N TYR A 157 2.95 -4.55 20.03
CA TYR A 157 2.60 -3.20 20.49
C TYR A 157 1.24 -3.10 21.18
N TYR A 158 0.32 -4.03 20.91
CA TYR A 158 -1.06 -3.92 21.39
C TYR A 158 -1.53 -5.14 22.20
N GLY A 159 -0.70 -6.17 22.37
CA GLY A 159 -1.03 -7.36 23.13
C GLY A 159 -2.21 -8.17 22.55
N VAL A 160 -2.39 -8.12 21.23
CA VAL A 160 -3.48 -8.84 20.56
C VAL A 160 -3.10 -10.31 20.44
N ALA A 161 -4.03 -11.19 20.78
CA ALA A 161 -3.86 -12.63 20.64
C ALA A 161 -3.75 -13.03 19.16
N GLU A 162 -2.90 -14.03 18.87
CA GLU A 162 -2.55 -14.42 17.51
C GLU A 162 -3.76 -14.86 16.69
N GLU A 163 -4.68 -15.60 17.31
CA GLU A 163 -5.91 -16.11 16.70
C GLU A 163 -6.88 -15.02 16.26
N LYS A 164 -6.75 -13.79 16.78
CA LYS A 164 -7.53 -12.63 16.37
C LYS A 164 -6.99 -11.96 15.10
N ILE A 165 -5.82 -12.37 14.59
CA ILE A 165 -5.17 -11.74 13.45
C ILE A 165 -5.08 -12.72 12.28
N ARG A 166 -5.48 -12.27 11.08
CA ARG A 166 -5.31 -13.02 9.83
C ARG A 166 -4.42 -12.23 8.87
N VAL A 167 -3.46 -12.91 8.27
CA VAL A 167 -2.61 -12.32 7.22
C VAL A 167 -3.30 -12.55 5.87
N ILE A 168 -3.58 -11.44 5.19
CA ILE A 168 -4.14 -11.38 3.82
C ILE A 168 -3.14 -10.57 3.00
N TYR A 169 -2.30 -11.25 2.24
CA TYR A 169 -1.22 -10.62 1.50
C TYR A 169 -1.70 -9.68 0.40
N ASN A 170 -0.84 -8.76 -0.05
CA ASN A 170 -1.08 -8.05 -1.30
C ASN A 170 -0.74 -8.96 -2.49
N GLY A 171 -1.20 -8.56 -3.68
CA GLY A 171 -0.87 -9.15 -4.96
C GLY A 171 -0.32 -8.11 -5.93
N PHE A 172 -0.17 -8.49 -7.19
CA PHE A 172 0.46 -7.66 -8.23
C PHE A 172 -0.27 -7.75 -9.58
N GLU A 173 -1.25 -8.63 -9.75
CA GLU A 173 -1.83 -9.03 -11.03
C GLU A 173 -2.44 -7.87 -11.82
N HIS A 174 -2.82 -6.79 -11.14
CA HIS A 174 -3.32 -5.58 -11.80
C HIS A 174 -2.31 -5.00 -12.80
N ILE A 175 -0.97 -5.16 -12.57
CA ILE A 175 0.04 -4.64 -13.48
C ILE A 175 0.03 -5.35 -14.84
N HIS A 176 -0.46 -6.60 -14.91
CA HIS A 176 -0.57 -7.33 -16.16
C HIS A 176 -1.67 -6.78 -17.08
N THR A 177 -2.73 -6.20 -16.52
CA THR A 177 -3.84 -5.61 -17.28
C THR A 177 -3.56 -4.18 -17.75
N VAL A 178 -2.49 -3.57 -17.27
CA VAL A 178 -2.07 -2.22 -17.67
C VAL A 178 -1.30 -2.29 -18.98
N ASN A 179 -1.66 -1.45 -19.96
CA ASN A 179 -0.87 -1.24 -21.16
C ASN A 179 0.32 -0.32 -20.85
N ALA A 180 1.52 -0.70 -21.29
CA ALA A 180 2.69 0.16 -21.17
C ALA A 180 2.52 1.44 -22.01
N ASP A 181 3.00 2.57 -21.51
CA ASP A 181 3.01 3.85 -22.22
C ASP A 181 4.46 4.32 -22.38
N GLU A 182 5.03 4.02 -23.55
CA GLU A 182 6.41 4.34 -23.87
C GLU A 182 6.68 5.83 -24.10
N SER A 183 5.64 6.66 -24.24
CA SER A 183 5.79 8.10 -24.46
C SER A 183 6.57 8.77 -23.29
N ILE A 184 6.54 8.17 -22.12
CA ILE A 184 7.30 8.64 -20.95
C ILE A 184 8.81 8.66 -21.20
N LEU A 185 9.36 7.69 -21.95
CA LEU A 185 10.80 7.62 -22.24
C LEU A 185 11.29 8.81 -23.07
N GLU A 186 10.43 9.33 -23.96
CA GLU A 186 10.72 10.56 -24.71
C GLU A 186 10.50 11.80 -23.85
N LYS A 187 9.38 11.86 -23.16
CA LYS A 187 8.97 13.00 -22.32
C LYS A 187 10.02 13.41 -21.28
N ILE A 188 10.76 12.45 -20.72
CA ILE A 188 11.82 12.67 -19.71
C ILE A 188 13.21 12.28 -20.20
N GLU A 189 13.41 12.19 -21.53
CA GLU A 189 14.70 11.99 -22.21
C GLU A 189 15.47 10.76 -21.72
N LEU A 190 14.79 9.60 -21.61
CA LEU A 190 15.39 8.34 -21.16
C LEU A 190 15.73 7.36 -22.28
N ARG A 191 15.35 7.60 -23.55
CA ARG A 191 15.63 6.64 -24.62
C ARG A 191 17.12 6.33 -24.74
N GLY A 192 17.47 5.04 -24.66
CA GLY A 192 18.85 4.56 -24.72
C GLY A 192 19.70 4.82 -23.48
N ARG A 193 19.13 5.41 -22.42
CA ARG A 193 19.84 5.65 -21.16
C ARG A 193 19.57 4.52 -20.16
N LYS A 194 20.60 4.12 -19.43
CA LYS A 194 20.46 3.21 -18.29
C LYS A 194 20.09 4.03 -17.05
N PHE A 195 19.11 3.60 -16.29
CA PHE A 195 18.65 4.29 -15.08
C PHE A 195 18.12 3.32 -14.03
N TYR A 196 18.20 3.74 -12.78
CA TYR A 196 17.48 3.12 -11.66
C TYR A 196 16.14 3.81 -11.47
N PHE A 197 15.11 3.05 -11.11
CA PHE A 197 13.77 3.60 -10.91
C PHE A 197 13.30 3.41 -9.48
N THR A 198 12.62 4.40 -8.91
CA THR A 198 11.93 4.31 -7.63
C THR A 198 10.54 4.92 -7.72
N LEU A 199 9.58 4.29 -7.04
CA LEU A 199 8.18 4.70 -7.02
C LEU A 199 7.69 4.82 -5.58
N GLY A 200 7.02 5.92 -5.27
CA GLY A 200 6.31 6.09 -4.02
C GLY A 200 6.10 7.54 -3.63
N SER A 201 5.23 7.77 -2.65
CA SER A 201 5.10 9.10 -2.06
C SER A 201 6.44 9.55 -1.48
N LEU A 202 6.74 10.85 -1.58
CA LEU A 202 7.96 11.42 -0.99
C LEU A 202 7.85 11.53 0.55
N SER A 203 7.34 10.48 1.21
CA SER A 203 7.27 10.38 2.67
C SER A 203 8.61 9.95 3.24
N LEU A 204 8.90 10.35 4.49
CA LEU A 204 10.17 10.04 5.15
C LEU A 204 10.50 8.55 5.11
N ARG A 205 9.51 7.68 5.34
CA ARG A 205 9.71 6.22 5.34
C ARG A 205 10.18 5.64 3.99
N LYS A 206 9.89 6.31 2.86
CA LYS A 206 10.35 5.92 1.52
C LYS A 206 11.83 6.25 1.30
N ASN A 207 12.40 7.03 2.21
CA ASN A 207 13.85 7.25 2.34
C ASN A 207 14.52 7.82 1.07
N LEU A 208 13.88 8.86 0.49
CA LEU A 208 14.46 9.58 -0.65
C LEU A 208 15.88 10.10 -0.35
N GLN A 209 16.17 10.41 0.92
CA GLN A 209 17.50 10.83 1.34
C GLN A 209 18.60 9.80 1.05
N TRP A 210 18.27 8.50 1.09
CA TRP A 210 19.21 7.45 0.71
C TRP A 210 19.59 7.58 -0.76
N ILE A 211 18.59 7.77 -1.65
CA ILE A 211 18.82 7.94 -3.09
C ILE A 211 19.63 9.19 -3.37
N MET A 212 19.32 10.30 -2.72
CA MET A 212 20.07 11.56 -2.88
C MET A 212 21.53 11.41 -2.51
N LYS A 213 21.82 10.86 -1.33
CA LYS A 213 23.18 10.64 -0.85
C LYS A 213 23.94 9.63 -1.73
N HIS A 214 23.24 8.60 -2.21
CA HIS A 214 23.82 7.65 -3.14
C HIS A 214 24.18 8.33 -4.48
N ALA A 215 23.27 9.13 -5.04
CA ALA A 215 23.50 9.87 -6.29
C ALA A 215 24.63 10.91 -6.18
N GLU A 216 24.84 11.51 -5.00
CA GLU A 216 26.01 12.36 -4.71
C GLU A 216 27.33 11.58 -4.76
N LEU A 217 27.36 10.34 -4.25
CA LEU A 217 28.53 9.47 -4.22
C LEU A 217 28.83 8.84 -5.59
N TYR A 218 27.79 8.59 -6.39
CA TYR A 218 27.87 7.90 -7.68
C TYR A 218 27.26 8.77 -8.81
N PRO A 219 27.94 9.84 -9.24
CA PRO A 219 27.38 10.84 -10.17
C PRO A 219 27.10 10.31 -11.58
N ASN A 220 27.62 9.15 -11.95
CA ASN A 220 27.37 8.47 -13.22
C ASN A 220 26.12 7.58 -13.21
N GLU A 221 25.50 7.35 -12.07
CA GLU A 221 24.29 6.57 -11.93
C GLU A 221 23.06 7.48 -12.00
N LEU A 222 22.16 7.20 -12.94
CA LEU A 222 20.94 7.97 -13.15
C LEU A 222 19.79 7.35 -12.37
N PHE A 223 19.07 8.18 -11.60
CA PHE A 223 17.87 7.81 -10.89
C PHE A 223 16.65 8.52 -11.44
N VAL A 224 15.57 7.77 -11.65
CA VAL A 224 14.23 8.31 -11.95
C VAL A 224 13.36 8.09 -10.75
N ILE A 225 12.76 9.17 -10.24
CA ILE A 225 11.91 9.16 -9.05
C ILE A 225 10.51 9.58 -9.45
N SER A 226 9.52 8.70 -9.23
CA SER A 226 8.12 9.01 -9.43
C SER A 226 7.33 8.93 -8.14
N GLY A 227 6.36 9.81 -7.99
CA GLY A 227 5.40 9.80 -6.89
C GLY A 227 4.80 11.17 -6.62
N ALA A 228 3.68 11.17 -5.91
CA ALA A 228 3.04 12.41 -5.50
C ALA A 228 3.95 13.20 -4.56
N MET A 229 4.21 14.46 -4.91
CA MET A 229 4.84 15.39 -3.98
C MET A 229 3.89 15.59 -2.80
N LEU A 230 4.27 15.11 -1.63
CA LEU A 230 3.56 15.46 -0.41
C LEU A 230 3.80 16.94 -0.10
N LYS A 231 2.76 17.63 0.37
CA LYS A 231 2.85 19.02 0.82
C LYS A 231 3.94 19.26 1.89
N ASN A 232 4.49 18.18 2.45
CA ASN A 232 5.43 18.17 3.57
C ASN A 232 6.87 17.77 3.19
N VAL A 233 7.21 17.66 1.92
CA VAL A 233 8.62 17.57 1.52
C VAL A 233 9.25 18.92 1.84
N VAL A 234 10.29 18.90 2.69
CA VAL A 234 10.97 20.11 3.11
C VAL A 234 11.50 20.81 1.85
N PRO A 235 11.18 22.08 1.60
CA PRO A 235 11.61 22.80 0.40
C PRO A 235 13.11 22.68 0.14
N SER A 236 13.94 22.65 1.20
CA SER A 236 15.38 22.46 1.12
C SER A 236 15.83 21.09 0.58
N GLU A 237 15.06 20.02 0.75
CA GLU A 237 15.37 18.70 0.16
C GLU A 237 15.05 18.69 -1.34
N LEU A 238 13.94 19.31 -1.75
CA LEU A 238 13.60 19.47 -3.17
C LEU A 238 14.61 20.34 -3.91
N GLU A 239 15.10 21.41 -3.28
CA GLU A 239 16.16 22.26 -3.86
C GLU A 239 17.44 21.48 -4.05
N LYS A 240 17.86 20.66 -3.06
CA LYS A 240 19.03 19.80 -3.17
C LYS A 240 18.90 18.78 -4.31
N ILE A 241 17.74 18.14 -4.45
CA ILE A 241 17.48 17.19 -5.55
C ILE A 241 17.67 17.86 -6.90
N LYS A 242 17.17 19.09 -7.09
CA LYS A 242 17.29 19.85 -8.34
C LYS A 242 18.74 20.17 -8.71
N LEU A 243 19.65 20.17 -7.75
CA LEU A 243 21.09 20.38 -7.99
C LEU A 243 21.79 19.10 -8.47
N LEU A 244 21.20 17.94 -8.27
CA LEU A 244 21.75 16.64 -8.69
C LEU A 244 21.37 16.36 -10.14
N LYS A 245 22.33 16.44 -11.06
CA LYS A 245 22.13 16.24 -12.51
C LYS A 245 21.76 14.80 -12.89
N ASN A 246 21.99 13.86 -11.99
CA ASN A 246 21.73 12.44 -12.15
C ASN A 246 20.46 11.98 -11.41
N ILE A 247 19.54 12.90 -11.07
CA ILE A 247 18.20 12.60 -10.58
C ILE A 247 17.17 13.27 -11.47
N ILE A 248 16.22 12.50 -11.97
CA ILE A 248 15.04 12.98 -12.71
C ILE A 248 13.81 12.79 -11.82
N LEU A 249 13.12 13.89 -11.50
CA LEU A 249 11.83 13.86 -10.84
C LEU A 249 10.72 13.78 -11.89
N ALA A 250 10.16 12.60 -12.09
CA ALA A 250 9.11 12.38 -13.10
C ALA A 250 7.70 12.82 -12.66
N GLY A 251 7.53 13.19 -11.38
CA GLY A 251 6.22 13.58 -10.84
C GLY A 251 5.27 12.39 -10.66
N TYR A 252 3.97 12.69 -10.70
CA TYR A 252 2.94 11.64 -10.67
C TYR A 252 2.75 11.07 -12.07
N LEU A 253 2.85 9.76 -12.20
CA LEU A 253 2.76 9.02 -13.46
C LEU A 253 1.51 8.14 -13.47
N SER A 254 1.00 7.85 -14.67
CA SER A 254 0.00 6.83 -14.89
C SER A 254 0.57 5.42 -14.66
N ASP A 255 -0.30 4.44 -14.41
CA ASP A 255 0.13 3.04 -14.27
C ASP A 255 0.88 2.54 -15.54
N GLY A 256 0.50 3.00 -16.74
CA GLY A 256 1.18 2.67 -17.99
C GLY A 256 2.59 3.22 -18.09
N GLU A 257 2.79 4.49 -17.72
CA GLU A 257 4.10 5.13 -17.65
C GLU A 257 5.00 4.45 -16.59
N VAL A 258 4.44 4.11 -15.41
CA VAL A 258 5.14 3.37 -14.35
C VAL A 258 5.58 2.01 -14.85
N LYS A 259 4.69 1.26 -15.51
CA LYS A 259 5.02 -0.05 -16.10
C LYS A 259 6.17 0.05 -17.09
N THR A 260 6.14 1.05 -17.97
CA THR A 260 7.23 1.29 -18.94
C THR A 260 8.56 1.54 -18.23
N LEU A 261 8.58 2.39 -17.19
CA LEU A 261 9.81 2.65 -16.43
C LEU A 261 10.33 1.40 -15.71
N MET A 262 9.43 0.58 -15.13
CA MET A 262 9.81 -0.70 -14.54
C MET A 262 10.41 -1.67 -15.57
N GLN A 263 9.85 -1.74 -16.78
CA GLN A 263 10.35 -2.62 -17.85
C GLN A 263 11.72 -2.20 -18.42
N ASN A 264 12.08 -0.92 -18.30
CA ASN A 264 13.28 -0.36 -18.94
C ASN A 264 14.37 0.04 -17.96
N CYS A 265 14.14 -0.02 -16.65
CA CYS A 265 15.16 0.32 -15.66
C CYS A 265 16.21 -0.81 -15.51
N LYS A 266 17.43 -0.43 -15.07
CA LYS A 266 18.46 -1.39 -14.64
C LYS A 266 18.02 -2.20 -13.44
N ALA A 267 17.42 -1.52 -12.47
CA ALA A 267 16.78 -2.11 -11.32
C ALA A 267 15.77 -1.12 -10.70
N PHE A 268 14.77 -1.68 -10.04
CA PHE A 268 13.86 -0.93 -9.19
C PHE A 268 14.46 -0.81 -7.78
N VAL A 269 14.75 0.41 -7.32
CA VAL A 269 15.38 0.67 -6.02
C VAL A 269 14.35 1.12 -5.00
N PHE A 270 14.27 0.42 -3.88
CA PHE A 270 13.26 0.67 -2.85
C PHE A 270 13.88 0.71 -1.44
N PRO A 271 14.51 1.84 -1.06
CA PRO A 271 15.27 1.96 0.18
C PRO A 271 14.40 2.25 1.41
N SER A 272 13.09 1.97 1.35
CA SER A 272 12.15 2.22 2.44
C SER A 272 12.60 1.57 3.74
N TYR A 273 12.64 2.32 4.84
CA TYR A 273 13.01 1.75 6.14
C TYR A 273 11.84 1.14 6.90
N PHE A 274 10.60 1.36 6.43
CA PHE A 274 9.42 0.74 7.04
C PHE A 274 8.28 0.55 6.05
N GLU A 275 7.86 -0.70 5.87
CA GLU A 275 6.72 -1.11 5.05
C GLU A 275 5.92 -2.20 5.74
N GLY A 276 4.60 -2.20 5.53
CA GLY A 276 3.77 -3.34 5.91
C GLY A 276 3.88 -4.51 4.94
N PHE A 277 4.15 -4.23 3.64
CA PHE A 277 4.33 -5.23 2.59
C PHE A 277 5.36 -4.77 1.55
N GLY A 278 5.12 -3.60 0.91
CA GLY A 278 5.95 -3.11 -0.19
C GLY A 278 5.49 -3.65 -1.54
N ILE A 279 4.34 -3.22 -2.06
CA ILE A 279 3.79 -3.68 -3.36
C ILE A 279 4.71 -3.31 -4.55
N PRO A 280 5.27 -2.08 -4.67
CA PRO A 280 5.98 -1.67 -5.87
C PRO A 280 7.16 -2.57 -6.31
N PRO A 281 8.00 -3.13 -5.40
CA PRO A 281 9.02 -4.08 -5.86
C PRO A 281 8.44 -5.38 -6.42
N LEU A 282 7.26 -5.84 -5.96
CA LEU A 282 6.59 -7.01 -6.52
C LEU A 282 6.05 -6.73 -7.93
N GLU A 283 5.51 -5.54 -8.16
CA GLU A 283 5.11 -5.04 -9.48
C GLU A 283 6.32 -4.95 -10.43
N ALA A 284 7.46 -4.46 -9.93
CA ALA A 284 8.70 -4.36 -10.70
C ALA A 284 9.21 -5.74 -11.12
N LEU A 285 9.24 -6.73 -10.20
CA LEU A 285 9.56 -8.12 -10.54
C LEU A 285 8.61 -8.68 -11.61
N ALA A 286 7.31 -8.40 -11.51
CA ALA A 286 6.31 -8.82 -12.49
C ALA A 286 6.49 -8.15 -13.86
N CYS A 287 7.13 -6.97 -13.90
CA CYS A 287 7.55 -6.29 -15.13
C CYS A 287 8.91 -6.78 -15.65
N GLY A 288 9.58 -7.71 -14.97
CA GLY A 288 10.89 -8.25 -15.35
C GLY A 288 12.09 -7.44 -14.84
N ALA A 289 11.88 -6.41 -14.01
CA ALA A 289 12.97 -5.62 -13.43
C ALA A 289 13.62 -6.34 -12.24
N PRO A 290 14.95 -6.38 -12.14
CA PRO A 290 15.63 -6.69 -10.89
C PRO A 290 15.22 -5.69 -9.80
N ILE A 291 15.20 -6.14 -8.55
CA ILE A 291 14.85 -5.27 -7.42
C ILE A 291 15.99 -5.15 -6.42
N ILE A 292 16.22 -3.94 -5.95
CA ILE A 292 17.12 -3.62 -4.85
C ILE A 292 16.27 -3.03 -3.73
N VAL A 293 16.10 -3.75 -2.65
CA VAL A 293 15.22 -3.34 -1.54
C VAL A 293 15.99 -3.21 -0.24
N SER A 294 15.47 -2.45 0.72
CA SER A 294 16.11 -2.41 2.03
C SER A 294 15.95 -3.75 2.77
N ASN A 295 16.90 -4.08 3.63
CA ASN A 295 16.86 -5.23 4.54
C ASN A 295 16.02 -4.94 5.80
N ALA A 296 14.95 -4.13 5.68
CA ALA A 296 14.16 -3.63 6.79
C ALA A 296 12.68 -4.00 6.71
N ALA A 297 12.03 -4.03 7.88
CA ALA A 297 10.60 -4.26 8.04
C ALA A 297 10.12 -5.57 7.38
N SER A 298 9.05 -5.50 6.57
CA SER A 298 8.49 -6.68 5.90
C SER A 298 9.28 -7.13 4.66
N LEU A 299 10.19 -6.31 4.12
CA LEU A 299 10.79 -6.57 2.82
C LEU A 299 11.59 -7.89 2.77
N PRO A 300 12.39 -8.26 3.80
CA PRO A 300 13.05 -9.58 3.83
C PRO A 300 12.06 -10.75 3.89
N GLU A 301 10.92 -10.61 4.60
CA GLU A 301 9.87 -11.63 4.63
C GLU A 301 9.25 -11.84 3.25
N ILE A 302 8.99 -10.73 2.53
CA ILE A 302 8.25 -10.76 1.27
C ILE A 302 9.13 -11.24 0.13
N TYR A 303 10.36 -10.73 0.00
CA TYR A 303 11.19 -10.95 -1.18
C TYR A 303 12.21 -12.07 -1.02
N GLY A 304 12.60 -12.43 0.23
CA GLY A 304 13.54 -13.52 0.50
C GLY A 304 14.80 -13.46 -0.37
N SER A 305 15.12 -14.55 -1.06
CA SER A 305 16.29 -14.63 -1.96
C SER A 305 16.03 -14.10 -3.38
N CYS A 306 14.86 -13.51 -3.66
CA CYS A 306 14.51 -12.96 -4.98
C CYS A 306 14.89 -11.49 -5.15
N ALA A 307 15.54 -10.88 -4.16
CA ALA A 307 15.92 -9.46 -4.16
C ALA A 307 17.37 -9.27 -3.76
N HIS A 308 17.97 -8.20 -4.24
CA HIS A 308 19.21 -7.64 -3.70
C HIS A 308 18.87 -6.73 -2.51
N TYR A 309 19.70 -6.76 -1.48
CA TYR A 309 19.42 -6.03 -0.23
C TYR A 309 20.42 -4.94 0.05
N ILE A 310 19.92 -3.79 0.50
CA ILE A 310 20.70 -2.64 0.97
C ILE A 310 20.34 -2.31 2.42
N ASP A 311 21.29 -1.74 3.14
CA ASP A 311 21.04 -1.09 4.42
C ASP A 311 20.40 0.28 4.17
N PRO A 312 19.17 0.56 4.66
CA PRO A 312 18.48 1.84 4.43
C PRO A 312 19.19 3.05 5.06
N PHE A 313 20.23 2.84 5.85
CA PHE A 313 20.99 3.90 6.48
C PHE A 313 22.42 4.05 5.91
N LYS A 314 22.84 3.18 4.97
CA LYS A 314 24.17 3.19 4.35
C LYS A 314 24.04 3.34 2.82
N PRO A 315 24.07 4.57 2.31
CA PRO A 315 23.91 4.82 0.87
C PRO A 315 25.20 4.55 0.06
N ASN A 316 26.36 4.38 0.69
CA ASN A 316 27.60 4.06 0.00
C ASN A 316 27.68 2.55 -0.27
N VAL A 317 27.17 2.13 -1.43
CA VAL A 317 27.14 0.74 -1.89
C VAL A 317 27.26 0.72 -3.42
N ASP A 318 28.05 -0.20 -3.96
CA ASP A 318 28.16 -0.41 -5.41
C ASP A 318 26.96 -1.22 -5.91
N LEU A 319 26.00 -0.55 -6.55
CA LEU A 319 24.77 -1.19 -7.07
C LEU A 319 25.04 -2.11 -8.26
N GLU A 320 26.08 -1.84 -9.07
CA GLU A 320 26.47 -2.71 -10.18
C GLU A 320 27.02 -4.04 -9.64
N ALA A 321 27.94 -3.97 -8.68
CA ALA A 321 28.48 -5.16 -8.03
C ALA A 321 27.37 -5.97 -7.34
N LEU A 322 26.44 -5.29 -6.67
CA LEU A 322 25.30 -5.93 -6.01
C LEU A 322 24.39 -6.65 -7.01
N LEU A 323 24.10 -6.04 -8.17
CA LEU A 323 23.28 -6.64 -9.23
C LEU A 323 23.97 -7.81 -9.96
N ALA A 324 25.27 -7.93 -9.86
CA ALA A 324 26.02 -9.07 -10.41
C ALA A 324 25.88 -10.34 -9.53
N GLU A 325 25.44 -10.21 -8.29
CA GLU A 325 25.18 -11.34 -7.42
C GLU A 325 23.91 -12.11 -7.89
N PRO A 326 23.90 -13.44 -7.84
CA PRO A 326 22.72 -14.20 -8.25
C PRO A 326 21.57 -14.08 -7.24
N VAL A 327 20.35 -13.95 -7.74
CA VAL A 327 19.10 -14.04 -6.97
C VAL A 327 18.22 -15.19 -7.46
N SER A 328 17.31 -15.64 -6.61
CA SER A 328 16.36 -16.71 -6.96
C SER A 328 15.29 -16.22 -7.94
N SER A 329 14.67 -17.15 -8.68
CA SER A 329 13.51 -16.87 -9.52
C SER A 329 12.33 -16.30 -8.71
N PRO A 330 11.63 -15.26 -9.18
CA PRO A 330 10.48 -14.69 -8.49
C PRO A 330 9.18 -15.52 -8.63
N VAL A 331 9.17 -16.58 -9.44
CA VAL A 331 7.96 -17.39 -9.69
C VAL A 331 7.27 -17.84 -8.39
N PRO A 332 7.97 -18.36 -7.37
CA PRO A 332 7.32 -18.73 -6.11
C PRO A 332 6.68 -17.55 -5.36
N LEU A 333 7.20 -16.33 -5.55
CA LEU A 333 6.59 -15.12 -4.97
C LEU A 333 5.25 -14.82 -5.65
N PHE A 334 5.17 -14.97 -6.97
CA PHE A 334 3.95 -14.72 -7.74
C PHE A 334 2.84 -15.72 -7.40
N GLU A 335 3.20 -16.98 -7.15
CA GLU A 335 2.26 -18.00 -6.68
C GLU A 335 1.73 -17.70 -5.27
N LYS A 336 2.61 -17.20 -4.39
CA LYS A 336 2.28 -16.92 -2.99
C LYS A 336 1.51 -15.61 -2.83
N TYR A 337 1.93 -14.54 -3.50
CA TYR A 337 1.43 -13.19 -3.31
C TYR A 337 0.51 -12.78 -4.46
N SER A 338 -0.72 -13.23 -4.38
CA SER A 338 -1.77 -13.05 -5.38
C SER A 338 -3.00 -12.41 -4.74
N PHE A 339 -3.60 -11.42 -5.41
CA PHE A 339 -4.89 -10.86 -5.01
C PHE A 339 -6.00 -11.90 -5.10
N ASP A 340 -5.92 -12.86 -6.04
CA ASP A 340 -6.91 -13.93 -6.16
C ASP A 340 -6.88 -14.85 -4.94
N ASN A 341 -5.69 -15.25 -4.46
CA ASN A 341 -5.54 -16.05 -3.25
C ASN A 341 -5.99 -15.28 -2.01
N SER A 342 -5.67 -14.01 -1.95
CA SER A 342 -6.06 -13.11 -0.85
C SER A 342 -7.56 -12.89 -0.79
N ALA A 343 -8.22 -12.72 -1.92
CA ALA A 343 -9.67 -12.60 -1.99
C ALA A 343 -10.38 -13.88 -1.58
N LYS A 344 -9.91 -15.05 -2.02
CA LYS A 344 -10.44 -16.35 -1.59
C LYS A 344 -10.34 -16.51 -0.08
N LYS A 345 -9.18 -16.20 0.50
CA LYS A 345 -8.95 -16.29 1.95
C LYS A 345 -9.85 -15.32 2.72
N LEU A 346 -10.00 -14.08 2.25
CA LEU A 346 -10.90 -13.13 2.89
C LEU A 346 -12.37 -13.55 2.73
N TYR A 347 -12.77 -14.08 1.58
CA TYR A 347 -14.13 -14.58 1.37
C TYR A 347 -14.49 -15.71 2.35
N GLU A 348 -13.59 -16.68 2.59
CA GLU A 348 -13.82 -17.72 3.61
C GLU A 348 -14.03 -17.12 5.01
N ILE A 349 -13.23 -16.13 5.38
CA ILE A 349 -13.40 -15.39 6.64
C ILE A 349 -14.78 -14.70 6.70
N LEU A 350 -15.20 -14.06 5.61
CA LEU A 350 -16.52 -13.42 5.57
C LEU A 350 -17.67 -14.43 5.73
N LYS A 351 -17.54 -15.61 5.14
CA LYS A 351 -18.52 -16.70 5.30
C LYS A 351 -18.59 -17.23 6.73
N GLU A 352 -17.44 -17.39 7.41
CA GLU A 352 -17.40 -17.80 8.83
C GLU A 352 -18.10 -16.77 9.74
N ILE A 353 -17.91 -15.49 9.45
CA ILE A 353 -18.48 -14.40 10.24
C ILE A 353 -19.95 -14.15 9.93
N GLY A 354 -20.36 -14.37 8.68
CA GLY A 354 -21.74 -14.23 8.23
C GLY A 354 -22.71 -15.32 8.75
N ARG A 355 -22.17 -16.47 9.14
CA ARG A 355 -22.94 -17.55 9.78
C ARG A 355 -23.31 -17.19 11.21
#